data_84ffb3863b51bcb9f50f3ba9749b2b09
#
_entry.id   84ffb3863b51bcb9f50f3ba9749b2b09
#
_cell.length_a   1.000
_cell.length_b   1.000
_cell.length_c   1.000
_cell.angle_alpha   90.00
_cell.angle_beta   90.00
_cell.angle_gamma   90.00
#
_symmetry.space_group_name_H-M   'P 1'
#
loop_
_entity.id
_entity.type
_entity.pdbx_description
1 polymer ?
#
loop_
_entity_poly.entity_id
_entity_poly.type
_entity_poly.pdbx_seq_one_letter_code
_entity_poly.pdbx_strand_id
1 'polypeptide(L)'
;RSLIGIAVLLALAFALSTNRRAINKRTVISAFALQFALGAMVLYWEPGKDILLAVSTTLSTVFDYATDGISFMFSEDIALKKHGFIFAIHILPVIIFFSSLIAVLYYLGVMGKLVSVFGGALRKITGTSKPESMCAAANIVVGQAEAPLVVKPFLNTMTRSELFAVMVGGMATVAGAIIAGLASVGIELKYLIAASFMAAPGGLLMAKMILPETEEPKNELSELKLESS
;
A
#
# COMPACT_ATOMS: atom_id res chain seq x y z
N ARG A 1 19.96 -13.24 -12.54
CA ARG A 1 18.58 -13.68 -12.91
C ARG A 1 17.54 -12.62 -12.54
N SER A 2 17.60 -12.03 -11.35
CA SER A 2 16.62 -11.02 -10.89
C SER A 2 16.60 -9.75 -11.75
N LEU A 3 17.76 -9.25 -12.20
CA LEU A 3 17.84 -8.08 -13.08
C LEU A 3 17.18 -8.33 -14.44
N ILE A 4 17.30 -9.56 -14.97
CA ILE A 4 16.64 -9.95 -16.23
C ILE A 4 15.12 -9.92 -16.02
N GLY A 5 14.61 -10.44 -14.88
CA GLY A 5 13.20 -10.39 -14.55
C GLY A 5 12.65 -8.96 -14.49
N ILE A 6 13.38 -8.05 -13.83
CA ILE A 6 13.01 -6.62 -13.79
C ILE A 6 12.96 -6.03 -15.19
N ALA A 7 14.00 -6.28 -16.00
CA ALA A 7 14.07 -5.77 -17.37
C ALA A 7 12.91 -6.29 -18.24
N VAL A 8 12.55 -7.57 -18.10
CA VAL A 8 11.43 -8.19 -18.83
C VAL A 8 10.10 -7.56 -18.40
N LEU A 9 9.86 -7.38 -17.09
CA LEU A 9 8.64 -6.75 -16.61
C LEU A 9 8.49 -5.30 -17.08
N LEU A 10 9.57 -4.52 -17.03
CA LEU A 10 9.57 -3.15 -17.55
C LEU A 10 9.38 -3.11 -19.07
N ALA A 11 9.99 -4.04 -19.80
CA ALA A 11 9.80 -4.16 -21.25
C ALA A 11 8.35 -4.53 -21.60
N LEU A 12 7.73 -5.45 -20.84
CA LEU A 12 6.31 -5.79 -21.00
C LEU A 12 5.40 -4.60 -20.72
N ALA A 13 5.64 -3.86 -19.63
CA ALA A 13 4.88 -2.64 -19.32
C ALA A 13 5.02 -1.60 -20.43
N PHE A 14 6.22 -1.42 -20.97
CA PHE A 14 6.47 -0.53 -22.10
C PHE A 14 5.80 -1.02 -23.40
N ALA A 15 5.80 -2.33 -23.65
CA ALA A 15 5.13 -2.93 -24.82
C ALA A 15 3.62 -2.73 -24.78
N LEU A 16 3.02 -2.88 -23.57
CA LEU A 16 1.58 -2.72 -23.32
C LEU A 16 1.16 -1.25 -23.17
N SER A 17 2.10 -0.32 -23.23
CA SER A 17 1.80 1.12 -23.08
C SER A 17 0.90 1.64 -24.20
N THR A 18 -0.14 2.36 -23.82
CA THR A 18 -1.09 3.00 -24.73
C THR A 18 -0.46 4.17 -25.50
N ASN A 19 0.49 4.88 -24.88
CA ASN A 19 1.21 5.99 -25.52
C ASN A 19 2.66 6.06 -25.00
N ARG A 20 3.56 5.37 -25.66
CA ARG A 20 4.98 5.29 -25.28
C ARG A 20 5.69 6.64 -25.24
N ARG A 21 5.25 7.61 -26.04
CA ARG A 21 5.86 8.95 -26.11
C ARG A 21 5.46 9.84 -24.94
N ALA A 22 4.30 9.60 -24.35
CA ALA A 22 3.78 10.34 -23.20
C ALA A 22 4.32 9.83 -21.86
N ILE A 23 5.11 8.75 -21.83
CA ILE A 23 5.69 8.24 -20.58
C ILE A 23 6.59 9.30 -19.95
N ASN A 24 6.22 9.73 -18.75
CA ASN A 24 7.00 10.72 -18.00
C ASN A 24 8.22 10.03 -17.37
N LYS A 25 9.39 10.28 -17.95
CA LYS A 25 10.67 9.71 -17.50
C LYS A 25 10.97 10.03 -16.04
N ARG A 26 10.61 11.24 -15.57
CA ARG A 26 10.81 11.63 -14.17
C ARG A 26 10.03 10.72 -13.22
N THR A 27 8.75 10.51 -13.49
CA THR A 27 7.88 9.64 -12.67
C THR A 27 8.37 8.20 -12.65
N VAL A 28 8.74 7.66 -13.82
CA VAL A 28 9.22 6.28 -13.93
C VAL A 28 10.55 6.09 -13.20
N ILE A 29 11.52 6.97 -13.44
CA ILE A 29 12.85 6.86 -12.82
C ILE A 29 12.76 7.09 -11.31
N SER A 30 12.01 8.09 -10.85
CA SER A 30 11.89 8.39 -9.43
C SER A 30 11.12 7.31 -8.67
N ALA A 31 10.05 6.74 -9.23
CA ALA A 31 9.31 5.65 -8.63
C ALA A 31 10.17 4.37 -8.55
N PHE A 32 10.92 4.05 -9.61
CA PHE A 32 11.86 2.93 -9.61
C PHE A 32 13.00 3.13 -8.61
N ALA A 33 13.61 4.33 -8.59
CA ALA A 33 14.67 4.67 -7.64
C ALA A 33 14.18 4.60 -6.20
N LEU A 34 12.96 5.09 -5.91
CA LEU A 34 12.35 5.00 -4.59
C LEU A 34 12.10 3.55 -4.17
N GLN A 35 11.55 2.71 -5.07
CA GLN A 35 11.35 1.30 -4.81
C GLN A 35 12.66 0.58 -4.53
N PHE A 36 13.70 0.85 -5.33
CA PHE A 36 15.03 0.29 -5.14
C PHE A 36 15.68 0.78 -3.84
N ALA A 37 15.56 2.08 -3.53
CA ALA A 37 16.09 2.66 -2.31
C ALA A 37 15.44 2.07 -1.06
N LEU A 38 14.11 1.88 -1.07
CA LEU A 38 13.39 1.21 0.03
C LEU A 38 13.87 -0.24 0.21
N GLY A 39 14.03 -0.99 -0.89
CA GLY A 39 14.57 -2.35 -0.83
C GLY A 39 16.02 -2.39 -0.32
N ALA A 40 16.87 -1.50 -0.80
CA ALA A 40 18.26 -1.41 -0.37
C ALA A 40 18.37 -0.98 1.11
N MET A 41 17.51 -0.06 1.57
CA MET A 41 17.43 0.37 2.95
C MET A 41 17.13 -0.81 3.89
N VAL A 42 16.18 -1.66 3.48
CA VAL A 42 15.78 -2.83 4.28
C VAL A 42 16.83 -3.94 4.28
N LEU A 43 17.51 -4.15 3.16
CA LEU A 43 18.43 -5.28 3.01
C LEU A 43 19.86 -4.96 3.47
N TYR A 44 20.36 -3.74 3.23
CA TYR A 44 21.78 -3.41 3.36
C TYR A 44 22.11 -2.32 4.38
N TRP A 45 21.14 -1.47 4.78
CA TRP A 45 21.40 -0.35 5.66
C TRP A 45 20.93 -0.66 7.09
N GLU A 46 21.88 -0.77 8.03
CA GLU A 46 21.57 -1.15 9.42
C GLU A 46 20.51 -0.27 10.10
N PRO A 47 20.59 1.09 10.05
CA PRO A 47 19.54 1.91 10.64
C PRO A 47 18.16 1.71 9.99
N GLY A 48 18.12 1.37 8.70
CA GLY A 48 16.88 1.03 7.99
C GLY A 48 16.27 -0.29 8.49
N LYS A 49 17.11 -1.28 8.76
CA LYS A 49 16.68 -2.54 9.39
C LYS A 49 16.14 -2.31 10.80
N ASP A 50 16.81 -1.46 11.60
CA ASP A 50 16.37 -1.14 12.96
C ASP A 50 15.01 -0.45 12.98
N ILE A 51 14.79 0.52 12.09
CA ILE A 51 13.48 1.17 11.91
C ILE A 51 12.42 0.12 11.53
N LEU A 52 12.72 -0.74 10.57
CA LEU A 52 11.79 -1.77 10.14
C LEU A 52 11.49 -2.77 11.26
N LEU A 53 12.50 -3.16 12.04
CA LEU A 53 12.34 -4.03 13.21
C LEU A 53 11.47 -3.35 14.28
N ALA A 54 11.68 -2.06 14.57
CA ALA A 54 10.87 -1.31 15.51
C ALA A 54 9.40 -1.24 15.08
N VAL A 55 9.13 -0.98 13.80
CA VAL A 55 7.77 -1.01 13.25
C VAL A 55 7.19 -2.44 13.32
N SER A 56 7.98 -3.44 12.96
CA SER A 56 7.56 -4.85 13.00
C SER A 56 7.22 -5.30 14.42
N THR A 57 8.05 -4.98 15.43
CA THR A 57 7.78 -5.34 16.82
C THR A 57 6.54 -4.63 17.37
N THR A 58 6.34 -3.35 17.03
CA THR A 58 5.12 -2.62 17.41
C THR A 58 3.87 -3.28 16.82
N LEU A 59 3.91 -3.66 15.55
CA LEU A 59 2.79 -4.36 14.91
C LEU A 59 2.61 -5.77 15.47
N SER A 60 3.69 -6.51 15.80
CA SER A 60 3.59 -7.79 16.50
C SER A 60 2.83 -7.67 17.80
N THR A 61 3.11 -6.66 18.62
CA THR A 61 2.38 -6.44 19.88
C THR A 61 0.87 -6.21 19.61
N VAL A 62 0.53 -5.53 18.52
CA VAL A 62 -0.88 -5.37 18.13
C VAL A 62 -1.50 -6.71 17.71
N PHE A 63 -0.74 -7.61 17.09
CA PHE A 63 -1.20 -8.96 16.77
C PHE A 63 -1.39 -9.84 18.01
N ASP A 64 -0.57 -9.65 19.04
CA ASP A 64 -0.71 -10.35 20.31
C ASP A 64 -2.07 -10.03 20.96
N TYR A 65 -2.54 -8.79 20.92
CA TYR A 65 -3.89 -8.43 21.38
C TYR A 65 -5.01 -9.14 20.59
N ALA A 66 -4.82 -9.38 19.29
CA ALA A 66 -5.79 -10.18 18.54
C ALA A 66 -5.79 -11.64 19.01
N THR A 67 -4.61 -12.18 19.34
CA THR A 67 -4.47 -13.54 19.88
C THR A 67 -5.10 -13.65 21.28
N ASP A 68 -4.97 -12.65 22.12
CA ASP A 68 -5.65 -12.58 23.43
C ASP A 68 -7.18 -12.62 23.25
N GLY A 69 -7.71 -11.89 22.27
CA GLY A 69 -9.13 -11.94 21.90
C GLY A 69 -9.57 -13.34 21.43
N ILE A 70 -8.74 -14.03 20.65
CA ILE A 70 -9.00 -15.42 20.23
C ILE A 70 -8.98 -16.37 21.42
N SER A 71 -8.02 -16.20 22.33
CA SER A 71 -7.92 -16.98 23.56
C SER A 71 -9.16 -16.85 24.43
N PHE A 72 -9.69 -15.65 24.55
CA PHE A 72 -10.92 -15.37 25.27
C PHE A 72 -12.14 -16.08 24.65
N MET A 73 -12.24 -16.09 23.32
CA MET A 73 -13.39 -16.65 22.60
C MET A 73 -13.35 -18.18 22.45
N PHE A 74 -12.17 -18.75 22.23
CA PHE A 74 -11.99 -20.15 21.80
C PHE A 74 -11.13 -20.98 22.73
N SER A 75 -10.62 -20.46 23.82
CA SER A 75 -9.65 -20.98 24.76
C SER A 75 -8.18 -20.77 24.33
N GLU A 76 -7.32 -20.72 25.33
CA GLU A 76 -5.86 -20.55 25.16
C GLU A 76 -5.21 -21.70 24.37
N ASP A 77 -5.66 -22.93 24.60
CA ASP A 77 -5.11 -24.11 23.92
C ASP A 77 -5.35 -24.08 22.41
N ILE A 78 -6.48 -23.56 21.99
CA ILE A 78 -6.81 -23.37 20.57
C ILE A 78 -6.04 -22.17 19.99
N ALA A 79 -6.03 -21.04 20.70
CA ALA A 79 -5.32 -19.84 20.25
C ALA A 79 -3.83 -20.06 20.05
N LEU A 80 -3.18 -20.83 20.96
CA LEU A 80 -1.77 -21.20 20.89
C LEU A 80 -1.46 -22.37 19.94
N LYS A 81 -2.44 -22.78 19.12
CA LYS A 81 -2.30 -23.85 18.11
C LYS A 81 -1.88 -25.21 18.67
N LYS A 82 -2.15 -25.52 19.95
CA LYS A 82 -1.81 -26.83 20.55
C LYS A 82 -2.51 -28.00 19.86
N HIS A 83 -3.66 -27.75 19.25
CA HIS A 83 -4.45 -28.74 18.47
C HIS A 83 -4.27 -28.60 16.95
N GLY A 84 -3.22 -27.89 16.52
CA GLY A 84 -2.93 -27.62 15.11
C GLY A 84 -3.50 -26.29 14.62
N PHE A 85 -3.22 -25.99 13.36
CA PHE A 85 -3.61 -24.73 12.72
C PHE A 85 -5.03 -24.85 12.12
N ILE A 86 -5.95 -24.02 12.59
CA ILE A 86 -7.33 -23.92 12.07
C ILE A 86 -7.51 -22.54 11.47
N PHE A 87 -7.58 -22.44 10.13
CA PHE A 87 -7.67 -21.16 9.41
C PHE A 87 -8.79 -20.25 9.93
N ALA A 88 -9.99 -20.79 10.13
CA ALA A 88 -11.15 -20.03 10.58
C ALA A 88 -10.95 -19.38 11.97
N ILE A 89 -10.15 -19.99 12.83
CA ILE A 89 -9.94 -19.50 14.20
C ILE A 89 -8.68 -18.62 14.29
N HIS A 90 -7.62 -18.96 13.55
CA HIS A 90 -6.34 -18.26 13.69
C HIS A 90 -6.17 -17.09 12.72
N ILE A 91 -6.95 -17.02 11.62
CA ILE A 91 -6.82 -15.96 10.64
C ILE A 91 -8.04 -15.04 10.59
N LEU A 92 -9.26 -15.59 10.50
CA LEU A 92 -10.44 -14.73 10.32
C LEU A 92 -10.67 -13.73 11.47
N PRO A 93 -10.54 -14.10 12.78
CA PRO A 93 -10.66 -13.12 13.85
C PRO A 93 -9.58 -12.04 13.81
N VAL A 94 -8.35 -12.38 13.41
CA VAL A 94 -7.26 -11.40 13.23
C VAL A 94 -7.62 -10.39 12.15
N ILE A 95 -8.19 -10.82 11.03
CA ILE A 95 -8.66 -9.93 9.95
C ILE A 95 -9.77 -9.00 10.45
N ILE A 96 -10.74 -9.53 11.21
CA ILE A 96 -11.84 -8.73 11.79
C ILE A 96 -11.29 -7.69 12.77
N PHE A 97 -10.38 -8.11 13.66
CA PHE A 97 -9.73 -7.21 14.63
C PHE A 97 -9.00 -6.07 13.92
N PHE A 98 -8.18 -6.38 12.92
CA PHE A 98 -7.43 -5.35 12.16
C PHE A 98 -8.35 -4.42 11.38
N SER A 99 -9.38 -4.93 10.72
CA SER A 99 -10.35 -4.10 10.02
C SER A 99 -11.05 -3.13 10.98
N SER A 100 -11.42 -3.61 12.17
CA SER A 100 -12.02 -2.79 13.22
C SER A 100 -11.05 -1.74 13.76
N LEU A 101 -9.79 -2.12 13.99
CA LEU A 101 -8.74 -1.20 14.44
C LEU A 101 -8.49 -0.09 13.42
N ILE A 102 -8.38 -0.44 12.13
CA ILE A 102 -8.21 0.54 11.04
C ILE A 102 -9.41 1.49 10.99
N ALA A 103 -10.65 0.99 11.14
CA ALA A 103 -11.84 1.83 11.18
C ALA A 103 -11.81 2.84 12.33
N VAL A 104 -11.36 2.42 13.52
CA VAL A 104 -11.16 3.32 14.68
C VAL A 104 -10.09 4.37 14.40
N LEU A 105 -8.96 3.97 13.80
CA LEU A 105 -7.89 4.90 13.43
C LEU A 105 -8.33 5.92 12.36
N TYR A 106 -9.23 5.54 11.46
CA TYR A 106 -9.87 6.47 10.53
C TYR A 106 -10.77 7.45 11.27
N TYR A 107 -11.61 6.97 12.18
CA TYR A 107 -12.49 7.82 12.98
C TYR A 107 -11.71 8.85 13.81
N LEU A 108 -10.58 8.44 14.39
CA LEU A 108 -9.68 9.31 15.14
C LEU A 108 -8.86 10.28 14.25
N GLY A 109 -8.96 10.16 12.93
CA GLY A 109 -8.22 10.99 11.98
C GLY A 109 -6.73 10.66 11.84
N VAL A 110 -6.24 9.63 12.54
CA VAL A 110 -4.82 9.20 12.50
C VAL A 110 -4.46 8.73 11.11
N MET A 111 -5.33 7.90 10.49
CA MET A 111 -5.12 7.40 9.13
C MET A 111 -5.07 8.50 8.09
N GLY A 112 -5.94 9.51 8.21
CA GLY A 112 -5.94 10.67 7.31
C GLY A 112 -4.61 11.43 7.34
N LYS A 113 -4.02 11.61 8.52
CA LYS A 113 -2.71 12.24 8.67
C LYS A 113 -1.59 11.39 8.06
N LEU A 114 -1.57 10.09 8.34
CA LEU A 114 -0.59 9.15 7.77
C LEU A 114 -0.64 9.17 6.24
N VAL A 115 -1.82 9.00 5.66
CA VAL A 115 -2.02 9.03 4.21
C VAL A 115 -1.59 10.37 3.60
N SER A 116 -1.88 11.50 4.27
CA SER A 116 -1.47 12.83 3.82
C SER A 116 0.05 13.01 3.82
N VAL A 117 0.74 12.55 4.86
CA VAL A 117 2.20 12.64 4.98
C VAL A 117 2.89 11.76 3.94
N PHE A 118 2.55 10.47 3.90
CA PHE A 118 3.14 9.52 2.95
C PHE A 118 2.76 9.83 1.50
N GLY A 119 1.50 10.19 1.24
CA GLY A 119 1.04 10.60 -0.09
C GLY A 119 1.70 11.89 -0.55
N GLY A 120 1.89 12.87 0.36
CA GLY A 120 2.61 14.10 0.08
C GLY A 120 4.08 13.86 -0.27
N ALA A 121 4.76 12.99 0.48
CA ALA A 121 6.14 12.60 0.19
C ALA A 121 6.25 11.88 -1.16
N LEU A 122 5.36 10.92 -1.41
CA LEU A 122 5.32 10.17 -2.66
C LEU A 122 5.07 11.09 -3.85
N ARG A 123 4.09 12.00 -3.75
CA ARG A 123 3.81 13.02 -4.77
C ARG A 123 5.03 13.89 -5.09
N LYS A 124 5.73 14.37 -4.05
CA LYS A 124 6.91 15.23 -4.22
C LYS A 124 8.05 14.51 -4.94
N ILE A 125 8.26 13.24 -4.63
CA ILE A 125 9.34 12.42 -5.20
C ILE A 125 8.98 11.99 -6.63
N THR A 126 7.80 11.41 -6.83
CA THR A 126 7.41 10.81 -8.12
C THR A 126 6.84 11.83 -9.11
N GLY A 127 6.37 12.99 -8.62
CA GLY A 127 5.69 13.99 -9.45
C GLY A 127 4.31 13.54 -9.91
N THR A 128 3.71 12.57 -9.24
CA THR A 128 2.35 12.09 -9.51
C THR A 128 1.30 13.03 -8.91
N SER A 129 0.03 12.89 -9.30
CA SER A 129 -1.05 13.73 -8.79
C SER A 129 -1.36 13.46 -7.32
N LYS A 130 -2.12 14.36 -6.68
CA LYS A 130 -2.52 14.21 -5.28
C LYS A 130 -3.40 12.98 -5.05
N PRO A 131 -4.47 12.73 -5.84
CA PRO A 131 -5.33 11.57 -5.60
C PRO A 131 -4.59 10.25 -5.72
N GLU A 132 -3.83 10.05 -6.79
CA GLU A 132 -3.11 8.79 -7.01
C GLU A 132 -2.03 8.53 -5.96
N SER A 133 -1.30 9.57 -5.55
CA SER A 133 -0.28 9.47 -4.49
C SER A 133 -0.91 9.17 -3.13
N MET A 134 -2.07 9.78 -2.82
CA MET A 134 -2.80 9.50 -1.59
C MET A 134 -3.36 8.07 -1.58
N CYS A 135 -3.91 7.60 -2.69
CA CYS A 135 -4.40 6.23 -2.79
C CYS A 135 -3.26 5.21 -2.67
N ALA A 136 -2.12 5.45 -3.35
CA ALA A 136 -0.95 4.59 -3.25
C ALA A 136 -0.40 4.53 -1.81
N ALA A 137 -0.36 5.66 -1.12
CA ALA A 137 0.04 5.71 0.29
C ALA A 137 -0.97 5.00 1.22
N ALA A 138 -2.27 5.16 0.97
CA ALA A 138 -3.30 4.45 1.73
C ALA A 138 -3.16 2.93 1.57
N ASN A 139 -2.88 2.45 0.37
CA ASN A 139 -2.69 1.03 0.08
C ASN A 139 -1.53 0.37 0.84
N ILE A 140 -0.60 1.14 1.42
CA ILE A 140 0.47 0.58 2.28
C ILE A 140 -0.13 -0.05 3.56
N VAL A 141 -1.20 0.54 4.08
CA VAL A 141 -1.76 0.19 5.40
C VAL A 141 -3.13 -0.46 5.27
N VAL A 142 -3.99 0.08 4.38
CA VAL A 142 -5.36 -0.39 4.21
C VAL A 142 -5.52 -1.25 2.97
N GLY A 143 -6.65 -1.93 2.87
CA GLY A 143 -6.92 -2.81 1.75
C GLY A 143 -7.31 -2.07 0.47
N GLN A 144 -7.27 -2.81 -0.61
CA GLN A 144 -7.65 -2.35 -1.95
C GLN A 144 -9.11 -1.87 -2.06
N ALA A 145 -10.00 -2.29 -1.16
CA ALA A 145 -11.39 -1.85 -1.11
C ALA A 145 -11.53 -0.50 -0.39
N GLU A 146 -10.66 -0.20 0.56
CA GLU A 146 -10.73 0.97 1.44
C GLU A 146 -9.90 2.13 0.91
N ALA A 147 -8.73 1.86 0.35
CA ALA A 147 -7.84 2.90 -0.16
C ALA A 147 -8.48 3.81 -1.24
N PRO A 148 -9.31 3.32 -2.19
CA PRO A 148 -10.02 4.18 -3.13
C PRO A 148 -11.02 5.13 -2.47
N LEU A 149 -11.51 4.83 -1.25
CA LEU A 149 -12.41 5.73 -0.52
C LEU A 149 -11.75 7.06 -0.16
N VAL A 150 -10.43 7.05 0.02
CA VAL A 150 -9.63 8.27 0.30
C VAL A 150 -9.69 9.26 -0.87
N VAL A 151 -9.83 8.76 -2.09
CA VAL A 151 -9.89 9.56 -3.31
C VAL A 151 -11.30 9.75 -3.86
N LYS A 152 -12.32 9.26 -3.13
CA LYS A 152 -13.74 9.40 -3.51
C LYS A 152 -14.14 10.84 -3.90
N PRO A 153 -13.69 11.91 -3.19
CA PRO A 153 -14.02 13.28 -3.56
C PRO A 153 -13.47 13.71 -4.93
N PHE A 154 -12.44 13.04 -5.43
CA PHE A 154 -11.78 13.39 -6.69
C PHE A 154 -12.23 12.53 -7.88
N LEU A 155 -13.02 11.47 -7.66
CA LEU A 155 -13.36 10.48 -8.70
C LEU A 155 -13.94 11.10 -9.97
N ASN A 156 -14.79 12.11 -9.83
CA ASN A 156 -15.46 12.76 -10.98
C ASN A 156 -14.51 13.65 -11.82
N THR A 157 -13.36 14.02 -11.27
CA THR A 157 -12.38 14.91 -11.90
C THR A 157 -11.06 14.22 -12.24
N MET A 158 -10.94 12.93 -11.85
CA MET A 158 -9.76 12.14 -12.15
C MET A 158 -9.64 11.83 -13.63
N THR A 159 -8.40 11.91 -14.14
CA THR A 159 -8.06 11.46 -15.47
C THR A 159 -8.12 9.93 -15.56
N ARG A 160 -8.15 9.38 -16.78
CA ARG A 160 -8.09 7.93 -17.00
C ARG A 160 -6.80 7.33 -16.44
N SER A 161 -5.68 8.05 -16.56
CA SER A 161 -4.39 7.62 -16.03
C SER A 161 -4.38 7.57 -14.50
N GLU A 162 -4.97 8.57 -13.84
CA GLU A 162 -5.11 8.59 -12.37
C GLU A 162 -5.98 7.44 -11.88
N LEU A 163 -7.13 7.23 -12.51
CA LEU A 163 -8.04 6.14 -12.14
C LEU A 163 -7.37 4.77 -12.33
N PHE A 164 -6.64 4.60 -13.43
CA PHE A 164 -5.89 3.38 -13.69
C PHE A 164 -4.79 3.17 -12.62
N ALA A 165 -4.11 4.23 -12.19
CA ALA A 165 -3.12 4.15 -11.11
C ALA A 165 -3.74 3.70 -9.77
N VAL A 166 -4.95 4.17 -9.45
CA VAL A 166 -5.72 3.71 -8.28
C VAL A 166 -6.02 2.21 -8.37
N MET A 167 -6.48 1.74 -9.54
CA MET A 167 -6.80 0.33 -9.76
C MET A 167 -5.56 -0.57 -9.65
N VAL A 168 -4.47 -0.18 -10.32
CA VAL A 168 -3.19 -0.92 -10.26
C VAL A 168 -2.62 -0.92 -8.85
N GLY A 169 -2.69 0.21 -8.14
CA GLY A 169 -2.25 0.32 -6.75
C GLY A 169 -2.97 -0.69 -5.84
N GLY A 170 -4.29 -0.84 -5.98
CA GLY A 170 -5.07 -1.84 -5.25
C GLY A 170 -4.65 -3.29 -5.56
N MET A 171 -4.34 -3.59 -6.83
CA MET A 171 -3.90 -4.93 -7.24
C MET A 171 -2.45 -5.23 -6.87
N ALA A 172 -1.61 -4.21 -6.75
CA ALA A 172 -0.18 -4.36 -6.46
C ALA A 172 0.15 -4.48 -4.97
N THR A 173 -0.81 -4.18 -4.09
CA THR A 173 -0.61 -4.11 -2.64
C THR A 173 -1.41 -5.18 -1.90
N VAL A 174 -1.03 -5.44 -0.67
CA VAL A 174 -1.71 -6.39 0.23
C VAL A 174 -2.30 -5.62 1.40
N ALA A 175 -3.56 -5.88 1.71
CA ALA A 175 -4.24 -5.26 2.85
C ALA A 175 -3.52 -5.58 4.18
N GLY A 176 -3.46 -4.60 5.10
CA GLY A 176 -2.85 -4.77 6.42
C GLY A 176 -3.40 -5.96 7.21
N ALA A 177 -4.72 -6.20 7.12
CA ALA A 177 -5.36 -7.37 7.72
C ALA A 177 -4.86 -8.71 7.12
N ILE A 178 -4.56 -8.74 5.83
CA ILE A 178 -4.00 -9.95 5.18
C ILE A 178 -2.53 -10.10 5.56
N ILE A 179 -1.77 -9.01 5.73
CA ILE A 179 -0.40 -9.05 6.26
C ILE A 179 -0.39 -9.73 7.63
N ALA A 180 -1.36 -9.38 8.50
CA ALA A 180 -1.54 -10.02 9.79
C ALA A 180 -1.81 -11.53 9.66
N GLY A 181 -2.70 -11.90 8.75
CA GLY A 181 -2.99 -13.30 8.44
C GLY A 181 -1.75 -14.06 7.96
N LEU A 182 -0.95 -13.48 7.06
CA LEU A 182 0.28 -14.08 6.54
C LEU A 182 1.35 -14.22 7.64
N ALA A 183 1.47 -13.24 8.54
CA ALA A 183 2.37 -13.31 9.68
C ALA A 183 1.98 -14.46 10.63
N SER A 184 0.68 -14.69 10.84
CA SER A 184 0.19 -15.79 11.69
C SER A 184 0.48 -17.20 11.11
N VAL A 185 0.72 -17.30 9.80
CA VAL A 185 1.16 -18.54 9.13
C VAL A 185 2.68 -18.76 9.25
N GLY A 186 3.43 -17.77 9.74
CA GLY A 186 4.86 -17.88 10.00
C GLY A 186 5.76 -17.11 9.03
N ILE A 187 5.20 -16.24 8.20
CA ILE A 187 6.00 -15.34 7.35
C ILE A 187 6.50 -14.18 8.23
N GLU A 188 7.79 -13.91 8.19
CA GLU A 188 8.37 -12.83 8.99
C GLU A 188 7.77 -11.46 8.61
N LEU A 189 7.20 -10.80 9.60
CA LEU A 189 6.46 -9.54 9.44
C LEU A 189 7.30 -8.43 8.80
N LYS A 190 8.60 -8.39 9.08
CA LYS A 190 9.54 -7.41 8.49
C LYS A 190 9.54 -7.44 6.97
N TYR A 191 9.49 -8.62 6.34
CA TYR A 191 9.45 -8.73 4.87
C TYR A 191 8.10 -8.32 4.29
N LEU A 192 7.02 -8.63 5.01
CA LEU A 192 5.67 -8.24 4.59
C LEU A 192 5.49 -6.72 4.61
N ILE A 193 5.98 -6.06 5.66
CA ILE A 193 5.97 -4.60 5.79
C ILE A 193 6.83 -3.97 4.68
N ALA A 194 8.06 -4.45 4.51
CA ALA A 194 8.95 -3.96 3.46
C ALA A 194 8.31 -4.06 2.07
N ALA A 195 7.70 -5.21 1.75
CA ALA A 195 7.01 -5.43 0.50
C ALA A 195 5.84 -4.45 0.31
N SER A 196 5.06 -4.18 1.36
CA SER A 196 3.94 -3.23 1.30
C SER A 196 4.41 -1.80 0.98
N PHE A 197 5.48 -1.33 1.63
CA PHE A 197 6.06 -0.02 1.33
C PHE A 197 6.64 0.06 -0.09
N MET A 198 7.28 -1.00 -0.57
CA MET A 198 7.84 -1.06 -1.92
C MET A 198 6.75 -1.18 -3.00
N ALA A 199 5.60 -1.75 -2.68
CA ALA A 199 4.49 -1.93 -3.61
C ALA A 199 3.87 -0.60 -4.07
N ALA A 200 3.81 0.41 -3.19
CA ALA A 200 3.22 1.71 -3.52
C ALA A 200 3.92 2.42 -4.70
N PRO A 201 5.24 2.68 -4.67
CA PRO A 201 5.92 3.24 -5.82
C PRO A 201 5.98 2.28 -7.01
N GLY A 202 6.05 0.96 -6.77
CA GLY A 202 6.03 -0.05 -7.83
C GLY A 202 4.71 -0.06 -8.61
N GLY A 203 3.57 0.03 -7.92
CA GLY A 203 2.26 0.14 -8.54
C GLY A 203 2.12 1.41 -9.40
N LEU A 204 2.56 2.56 -8.89
CA LEU A 204 2.57 3.81 -9.65
C LEU A 204 3.49 3.74 -10.87
N LEU A 205 4.67 3.14 -10.73
CA LEU A 205 5.60 2.91 -11.84
C LEU A 205 4.92 2.16 -12.98
N MET A 206 4.34 0.99 -12.68
CA MET A 206 3.69 0.15 -13.67
C MET A 206 2.47 0.82 -14.28
N ALA A 207 1.65 1.48 -13.47
CA ALA A 207 0.48 2.21 -13.95
C ALA A 207 0.85 3.32 -14.94
N LYS A 208 1.82 4.16 -14.59
CA LYS A 208 2.26 5.28 -15.44
C LYS A 208 3.08 4.86 -16.66
N MET A 209 3.60 3.65 -16.68
CA MET A 209 4.19 3.06 -17.89
C MET A 209 3.11 2.54 -18.85
N ILE A 210 2.10 1.84 -18.33
CA ILE A 210 1.04 1.22 -19.15
C ILE A 210 0.06 2.27 -19.66
N LEU A 211 -0.42 3.14 -18.78
CA LEU A 211 -1.34 4.23 -19.12
C LEU A 211 -0.75 5.58 -18.66
N PRO A 212 0.13 6.18 -19.48
CA PRO A 212 0.76 7.47 -19.18
C PRO A 212 -0.26 8.59 -19.10
N GLU A 213 0.07 9.63 -18.33
CA GLU A 213 -0.76 10.83 -18.24
C GLU A 213 -0.69 11.63 -19.54
N THR A 214 -1.83 11.87 -20.12
CA THR A 214 -2.00 12.66 -21.36
C THR A 214 -2.97 13.81 -21.19
N GLU A 215 -3.63 13.89 -20.03
CA GLU A 215 -4.60 14.92 -19.67
C GLU A 215 -4.02 15.80 -18.55
N GLU A 216 -4.59 16.96 -18.29
CA GLU A 216 -4.21 17.80 -17.16
C GLU A 216 -4.99 17.40 -15.91
N PRO A 217 -4.33 16.85 -14.87
CA PRO A 217 -4.99 16.46 -13.63
C PRO A 217 -5.57 17.68 -12.89
N LYS A 218 -6.85 17.67 -12.59
CA LYS A 218 -7.51 18.70 -11.77
C LYS A 218 -7.30 18.37 -10.29
N ASN A 219 -6.30 18.97 -9.67
CA ASN A 219 -5.78 18.51 -8.37
C ASN A 219 -6.28 19.29 -7.15
N GLU A 220 -7.03 20.39 -7.31
CA GLU A 220 -7.38 21.25 -6.19
C GLU A 220 -8.86 21.11 -5.79
N LEU A 221 -9.10 20.90 -4.50
CA LEU A 221 -10.44 20.91 -3.89
C LEU A 221 -11.17 22.26 -4.08
N SER A 222 -10.42 23.34 -4.33
CA SER A 222 -10.94 24.67 -4.66
C SER A 222 -11.64 24.72 -6.02
N GLU A 223 -11.14 23.95 -7.00
CA GLU A 223 -11.75 23.87 -8.33
C GLU A 223 -13.06 23.06 -8.31
N LEU A 224 -13.16 22.06 -7.42
CA LEU A 224 -14.38 21.27 -7.25
C LEU A 224 -15.56 22.06 -6.65
N LYS A 225 -15.28 23.12 -5.87
CA LYS A 225 -16.33 23.98 -5.29
C LYS A 225 -16.89 25.00 -6.30
N LEU A 226 -16.13 25.31 -7.33
CA LEU A 226 -16.57 26.26 -8.39
C LEU A 226 -17.49 25.60 -9.44
N GLU A 227 -17.39 24.29 -9.64
CA GLU A 227 -18.28 23.54 -10.56
C GLU A 227 -19.61 23.10 -9.90
N SER A 228 -19.76 23.23 -8.57
CA SER A 228 -20.96 22.83 -7.82
C SER A 228 -21.88 23.98 -7.38
N SER A 229 -21.60 25.21 -7.83
CA SER A 229 -22.43 26.40 -7.59
C SER A 229 -23.02 26.91 -8.96
#